data_c4c092ce677852f6ae4462e6d7f9c4e6
#
_entry.id   c4c092ce677852f6ae4462e6d7f9c4e6
#
_cell.length_a   1.000
_cell.length_b   1.000
_cell.length_c   1.000
_cell.angle_alpha   90.00
_cell.angle_beta   90.00
_cell.angle_gamma   90.00
#
_symmetry.space_group_name_H-M   'P 1'
#
loop_
_entity.id
_entity.type
_entity.pdbx_description
1 polymer ?
#
loop_
_entity_poly.entity_id
_entity_poly.type
_entity_poly.pdbx_seq_one_letter_code
_entity_poly.pdbx_strand_id
1 'polypeptide(L)'
;MKRCLRRLGFTFRRARRVPEKTVCPQQKQRVQKALRHLHRLEDAGKCTVFYGDESGFCLSPVVPYLWQPKGKTVGLPAKAHSRRLNVLGFLSRKSRLHAFPAEERVTAQFVLDSIEALLPTLSGPTVLVLDNATVHRAKLVQAKRREWKRKGLRLLFLPPYCPHLNLIENLWRHTKYRWLPPSAYKDFETLCQSVTDILAQVGTKYRLSFA
;
A
#
# COMPACT_ATOMS: atom_id res chain seq x y z
N MET A 1 -14.01 -18.04 35.16
CA MET A 1 -13.33 -16.77 34.75
C MET A 1 -13.85 -16.20 33.45
N LYS A 2 -13.78 -16.86 32.27
CA LYS A 2 -14.25 -16.32 30.97
C LYS A 2 -15.72 -15.84 30.96
N ARG A 3 -16.65 -16.57 31.63
CA ARG A 3 -18.07 -16.23 31.72
C ARG A 3 -18.30 -14.94 32.54
N CYS A 4 -17.55 -14.78 33.63
CA CYS A 4 -17.58 -13.60 34.51
C CYS A 4 -17.10 -12.35 33.78
N LEU A 5 -15.96 -12.43 33.09
CA LEU A 5 -15.40 -11.34 32.31
C LEU A 5 -16.37 -10.89 31.20
N ARG A 6 -17.03 -11.82 30.49
CA ARG A 6 -18.05 -11.49 29.50
C ARG A 6 -19.25 -10.74 30.07
N ARG A 7 -19.75 -11.16 31.26
CA ARG A 7 -20.82 -10.46 31.95
C ARG A 7 -20.46 -9.04 32.36
N LEU A 8 -19.17 -8.83 32.69
CA LEU A 8 -18.60 -7.51 33.00
C LEU A 8 -18.24 -6.68 31.74
N GLY A 9 -18.64 -7.11 30.54
CA GLY A 9 -18.40 -6.36 29.31
C GLY A 9 -16.99 -6.55 28.72
N PHE A 10 -16.14 -7.43 29.28
CA PHE A 10 -14.80 -7.67 28.72
C PHE A 10 -14.85 -8.65 27.54
N THR A 11 -14.06 -8.36 26.50
CA THR A 11 -13.86 -9.24 25.36
C THR A 11 -12.39 -9.55 25.22
N PHE A 12 -12.05 -10.83 24.98
CA PHE A 12 -10.68 -11.23 24.68
C PHE A 12 -10.38 -10.93 23.23
N ARG A 13 -9.58 -9.87 22.98
CA ARG A 13 -9.17 -9.42 21.64
C ARG A 13 -7.66 -9.21 21.61
N ARG A 14 -7.07 -9.35 20.42
CA ARG A 14 -5.66 -9.00 20.20
C ARG A 14 -5.46 -7.52 20.48
N ALA A 15 -4.49 -7.18 21.33
CA ALA A 15 -4.09 -5.79 21.56
C ALA A 15 -3.54 -5.17 20.28
N ARG A 16 -3.85 -3.92 20.04
CA ARG A 16 -3.27 -3.15 18.93
C ARG A 16 -2.00 -2.45 19.40
N ARG A 17 -0.96 -2.51 18.58
CA ARG A 17 0.19 -1.61 18.76
C ARG A 17 -0.26 -0.20 18.38
N VAL A 18 -0.19 0.73 19.31
CA VAL A 18 -0.50 2.14 19.10
C VAL A 18 0.83 2.88 19.14
N PRO A 19 1.16 3.72 18.14
CA PRO A 19 2.36 4.56 18.20
C PRO A 19 2.29 5.48 19.42
N GLU A 20 3.40 5.63 20.13
CA GLU A 20 3.49 6.57 21.28
C GLU A 20 3.23 8.02 20.86
N LYS A 21 3.69 8.39 19.65
CA LYS A 21 3.46 9.73 19.11
C LYS A 21 2.11 9.79 18.41
N THR A 22 1.20 10.52 19.02
CA THR A 22 -0.10 10.82 18.41
C THR A 22 0.05 11.91 17.36
N VAL A 23 -0.63 11.73 16.23
CA VAL A 23 -0.72 12.78 15.21
C VAL A 23 -1.51 13.95 15.77
N CYS A 24 -1.06 15.16 15.49
CA CYS A 24 -1.83 16.37 15.81
C CYS A 24 -3.22 16.25 15.16
N PRO A 25 -4.32 16.26 15.94
CA PRO A 25 -5.68 16.07 15.43
C PRO A 25 -6.03 17.08 14.32
N GLN A 26 -5.54 18.30 14.44
CA GLN A 26 -5.75 19.37 13.46
C GLN A 26 -5.08 19.06 12.12
N GLN A 27 -3.85 18.52 12.15
CA GLN A 27 -3.15 18.10 10.92
C GLN A 27 -3.88 16.95 10.22
N LYS A 28 -4.35 15.96 10.99
CA LYS A 28 -5.15 14.85 10.47
C LYS A 28 -6.43 15.37 9.80
N GLN A 29 -7.17 16.24 10.47
CA GLN A 29 -8.41 16.82 9.93
C GLN A 29 -8.16 17.63 8.66
N ARG A 30 -7.09 18.43 8.61
CA ARG A 30 -6.68 19.16 7.40
C ARG A 30 -6.50 18.24 6.21
N VAL A 31 -5.72 17.17 6.38
CA VAL A 31 -5.45 16.23 5.28
C VAL A 31 -6.69 15.47 4.88
N GLN A 32 -7.52 15.02 5.84
CA GLN A 32 -8.80 14.40 5.52
C GLN A 32 -9.72 15.31 4.72
N LYS A 33 -9.77 16.61 5.06
CA LYS A 33 -10.53 17.62 4.32
C LYS A 33 -10.00 17.81 2.90
N ALA A 34 -8.67 17.86 2.75
CA ALA A 34 -8.00 17.95 1.46
C ALA A 34 -8.29 16.71 0.59
N LEU A 35 -8.17 15.49 1.15
CA LEU A 35 -8.49 14.26 0.43
C LEU A 35 -9.95 14.22 -0.01
N ARG A 36 -10.90 14.56 0.84
CA ARG A 36 -12.32 14.65 0.45
C ARG A 36 -12.58 15.67 -0.67
N HIS A 37 -11.84 16.77 -0.68
CA HIS A 37 -11.93 17.75 -1.77
C HIS A 37 -11.33 17.17 -3.06
N LEU A 38 -10.18 16.52 -3.01
CA LEU A 38 -9.55 15.86 -4.16
C LEU A 38 -10.44 14.77 -4.75
N HIS A 39 -11.07 13.95 -3.90
CA HIS A 39 -12.02 12.93 -4.36
C HIS A 39 -13.18 13.54 -5.13
N ARG A 40 -13.77 14.66 -4.65
CA ARG A 40 -14.83 15.36 -5.38
C ARG A 40 -14.35 15.91 -6.72
N LEU A 41 -13.13 16.42 -6.81
CA LEU A 41 -12.55 16.87 -8.07
C LEU A 41 -12.30 15.70 -9.03
N GLU A 42 -11.85 14.56 -8.51
CA GLU A 42 -11.66 13.34 -9.30
C GLU A 42 -13.00 12.78 -9.81
N ASP A 43 -14.02 12.74 -8.97
CA ASP A 43 -15.38 12.31 -9.34
C ASP A 43 -15.99 13.23 -10.42
N ALA A 44 -15.62 14.51 -10.40
CA ALA A 44 -15.98 15.51 -11.44
C ALA A 44 -15.05 15.46 -12.68
N GLY A 45 -14.11 14.51 -12.77
CA GLY A 45 -13.18 14.37 -13.89
C GLY A 45 -12.10 15.47 -14.00
N LYS A 46 -11.93 16.31 -12.97
CA LYS A 46 -11.02 17.47 -13.00
C LYS A 46 -9.58 17.11 -12.62
N CYS A 47 -9.34 15.96 -12.01
CA CYS A 47 -8.01 15.45 -11.70
C CYS A 47 -8.02 13.93 -11.54
N THR A 48 -6.83 13.35 -11.48
CA THR A 48 -6.63 11.94 -11.06
C THR A 48 -5.89 11.93 -9.73
N VAL A 49 -6.28 11.03 -8.82
CA VAL A 49 -5.59 10.85 -7.53
C VAL A 49 -4.98 9.47 -7.48
N PHE A 50 -3.65 9.42 -7.34
CA PHE A 50 -2.91 8.20 -7.04
C PHE A 50 -2.48 8.17 -5.59
N TYR A 51 -2.45 6.98 -5.02
CA TYR A 51 -1.93 6.69 -3.69
C TYR A 51 -0.69 5.83 -3.84
N GLY A 52 0.41 6.28 -3.27
CA GLY A 52 1.70 5.61 -3.38
C GLY A 52 2.20 5.09 -2.05
N ASP A 53 2.81 3.92 -2.10
CA ASP A 53 3.46 3.26 -0.96
C ASP A 53 4.29 2.08 -1.44
N GLU A 54 5.22 1.62 -0.60
CA GLU A 54 5.98 0.42 -0.85
C GLU A 54 5.50 -0.79 -0.03
N SER A 55 5.60 -1.97 -0.64
CA SER A 55 5.34 -3.24 0.03
C SER A 55 6.40 -4.27 -0.28
N GLY A 56 6.79 -5.03 0.73
CA GLY A 56 7.75 -6.12 0.56
C GLY A 56 7.07 -7.49 0.67
N PHE A 57 7.55 -8.41 -0.17
CA PHE A 57 7.14 -9.80 -0.24
C PHE A 57 8.34 -10.70 -0.01
N CYS A 58 8.21 -11.71 0.82
CA CYS A 58 9.27 -12.67 1.16
C CYS A 58 8.67 -14.08 1.31
N LEU A 59 9.53 -15.09 1.39
CA LEU A 59 9.09 -16.49 1.50
C LEU A 59 8.51 -16.86 2.89
N SER A 60 8.27 -15.89 3.75
CA SER A 60 7.51 -16.08 4.99
C SER A 60 6.07 -15.67 4.74
N PRO A 61 5.15 -16.63 4.55
CA PRO A 61 3.76 -16.30 4.26
C PRO A 61 3.12 -15.51 5.41
N VAL A 62 2.37 -14.47 5.04
CA VAL A 62 1.61 -13.65 6.00
C VAL A 62 0.16 -14.15 6.13
N VAL A 63 -0.12 -15.37 5.66
CA VAL A 63 -1.47 -15.92 5.62
C VAL A 63 -1.90 -16.36 7.03
N PRO A 64 -2.79 -15.64 7.71
CA PRO A 64 -3.20 -16.00 9.07
C PRO A 64 -4.19 -17.17 9.07
N TYR A 65 -4.91 -17.42 7.97
CA TYR A 65 -5.93 -18.46 7.86
C TYR A 65 -5.94 -19.09 6.47
N LEU A 66 -6.13 -20.40 6.42
CA LEU A 66 -6.22 -21.18 5.21
C LEU A 66 -7.38 -22.19 5.35
N TRP A 67 -8.16 -22.38 4.30
CA TRP A 67 -9.12 -23.48 4.22
C TRP A 67 -8.35 -24.79 4.14
N GLN A 68 -8.60 -25.70 5.07
CA GLN A 68 -7.90 -26.98 5.15
C GLN A 68 -8.88 -28.07 5.63
N PRO A 69 -8.65 -29.33 5.27
CA PRO A 69 -9.46 -30.44 5.73
C PRO A 69 -9.50 -30.50 7.26
N LYS A 70 -10.66 -30.84 7.82
CA LYS A 70 -10.82 -31.01 9.26
C LYS A 70 -9.84 -32.07 9.78
N GLY A 71 -9.09 -31.74 10.82
CA GLY A 71 -8.09 -32.64 11.42
C GLY A 71 -6.74 -32.70 10.70
N LYS A 72 -6.53 -31.94 9.61
CA LYS A 72 -5.22 -31.83 8.93
C LYS A 72 -4.73 -30.38 9.02
N THR A 73 -3.49 -30.21 9.44
CA THR A 73 -2.83 -28.88 9.43
C THR A 73 -1.91 -28.78 8.20
N VAL A 74 -2.16 -27.80 7.36
CA VAL A 74 -1.28 -27.50 6.23
C VAL A 74 -0.14 -26.62 6.73
N GLY A 75 1.08 -27.16 6.72
CA GLY A 75 2.30 -26.41 6.99
C GLY A 75 2.72 -25.64 5.75
N LEU A 76 2.94 -24.33 5.90
CA LEU A 76 3.60 -23.53 4.86
C LEU A 76 5.08 -23.36 5.25
N PRO A 77 6.03 -23.59 4.31
CA PRO A 77 7.43 -23.39 4.60
C PRO A 77 7.69 -21.92 4.90
N ALA A 78 8.26 -21.64 6.06
CA ALA A 78 8.74 -20.31 6.43
C ALA A 78 10.26 -20.33 6.39
N LYS A 79 10.86 -19.60 5.45
CA LYS A 79 12.33 -19.44 5.38
C LYS A 79 12.71 -18.18 6.15
N ALA A 80 13.39 -18.34 7.28
CA ALA A 80 14.10 -17.24 7.93
C ALA A 80 15.18 -16.70 6.96
N HIS A 81 15.38 -15.38 6.91
CA HIS A 81 16.37 -14.73 6.04
C HIS A 81 16.18 -14.96 4.52
N SER A 82 14.95 -14.96 4.04
CA SER A 82 14.70 -15.01 2.61
C SER A 82 14.96 -13.67 1.91
N ARG A 83 15.34 -13.73 0.64
CA ARG A 83 15.32 -12.57 -0.27
C ARG A 83 13.95 -11.89 -0.20
N ARG A 84 13.90 -10.60 -0.51
CA ARG A 84 12.68 -9.81 -0.46
C ARG A 84 12.47 -9.09 -1.78
N LEU A 85 11.32 -9.29 -2.39
CA LEU A 85 10.84 -8.44 -3.46
C LEU A 85 10.18 -7.21 -2.84
N ASN A 86 10.67 -6.03 -3.15
CA ASN A 86 10.02 -4.77 -2.81
C ASN A 86 9.24 -4.27 -4.03
N VAL A 87 8.09 -3.68 -3.81
CA VAL A 87 7.30 -3.08 -4.88
C VAL A 87 6.87 -1.70 -4.43
N LEU A 88 7.27 -0.67 -5.17
CA LEU A 88 6.65 0.64 -5.06
C LEU A 88 5.44 0.68 -5.99
N GLY A 89 4.28 1.05 -5.48
CA GLY A 89 3.04 1.10 -6.26
C GLY A 89 2.40 2.48 -6.23
N PHE A 90 1.74 2.85 -7.32
CA PHE A 90 0.87 4.02 -7.40
C PHE A 90 -0.52 3.56 -7.87
N LEU A 91 -1.50 3.60 -6.97
CA LEU A 91 -2.85 3.10 -7.19
C LEU A 91 -3.87 4.23 -7.23
N SER A 92 -4.69 4.28 -8.28
CA SER A 92 -5.83 5.19 -8.36
C SER A 92 -7.09 4.57 -7.72
N ARG A 93 -8.07 5.40 -7.37
CA ARG A 93 -9.40 4.94 -6.90
C ARG A 93 -10.15 4.10 -7.93
N LYS A 94 -9.83 4.24 -9.22
CA LYS A 94 -10.38 3.43 -10.32
C LYS A 94 -9.60 2.13 -10.55
N SER A 95 -8.78 1.69 -9.58
CA SER A 95 -7.93 0.50 -9.65
C SER A 95 -6.89 0.52 -10.78
N ARG A 96 -6.51 1.68 -11.30
CA ARG A 96 -5.35 1.79 -12.19
C ARG A 96 -4.08 1.76 -11.34
N LEU A 97 -3.23 0.78 -11.59
CA LEU A 97 -1.99 0.56 -10.85
C LEU A 97 -0.77 0.76 -11.75
N HIS A 98 0.21 1.49 -11.25
CA HIS A 98 1.58 1.46 -11.73
C HIS A 98 2.43 0.83 -10.64
N ALA A 99 3.09 -0.29 -10.93
CA ALA A 99 3.89 -1.06 -9.98
C ALA A 99 5.34 -1.15 -10.47
N PHE A 100 6.26 -0.88 -9.58
CA PHE A 100 7.71 -0.87 -9.82
C PHE A 100 8.36 -1.87 -8.87
N PRO A 101 8.60 -3.12 -9.31
CA PRO A 101 9.28 -4.12 -8.51
C PRO A 101 10.79 -3.86 -8.44
N ALA A 102 11.37 -4.15 -7.28
CA ALA A 102 12.81 -4.11 -7.04
C ALA A 102 13.22 -5.20 -6.06
N GLU A 103 14.28 -5.92 -6.34
CA GLU A 103 14.85 -6.89 -5.39
C GLU A 103 15.68 -6.20 -4.31
N GLU A 104 16.16 -5.00 -4.59
CA GLU A 104 16.88 -4.17 -3.66
C GLU A 104 15.95 -3.29 -2.81
N ARG A 105 16.54 -2.66 -1.80
CA ARG A 105 15.81 -1.71 -0.95
C ARG A 105 15.33 -0.53 -1.76
N VAL A 106 14.09 -0.10 -1.55
CA VAL A 106 13.55 1.15 -2.12
C VAL A 106 14.34 2.34 -1.58
N THR A 107 15.01 3.05 -2.48
CA THR A 107 15.81 4.25 -2.20
C THR A 107 15.06 5.50 -2.65
N ALA A 108 15.54 6.68 -2.24
CA ALA A 108 14.99 7.94 -2.73
C ALA A 108 15.16 8.12 -4.25
N GLN A 109 16.25 7.58 -4.83
CA GLN A 109 16.45 7.56 -6.27
C GLN A 109 15.41 6.68 -6.94
N PHE A 110 15.17 5.48 -6.43
CA PHE A 110 14.15 4.58 -6.96
C PHE A 110 12.74 5.21 -6.94
N VAL A 111 12.40 5.92 -5.85
CA VAL A 111 11.14 6.69 -5.78
C VAL A 111 11.08 7.77 -6.83
N LEU A 112 12.18 8.52 -7.03
CA LEU A 112 12.27 9.56 -8.05
C LEU A 112 12.05 8.97 -9.45
N ASP A 113 12.79 7.92 -9.81
CA ASP A 113 12.73 7.27 -11.11
C ASP A 113 11.34 6.69 -11.39
N SER A 114 10.70 6.12 -10.37
CA SER A 114 9.33 5.61 -10.48
C SER A 114 8.31 6.73 -10.72
N ILE A 115 8.49 7.91 -10.09
CA ILE A 115 7.63 9.07 -10.34
C ILE A 115 7.89 9.65 -11.75
N GLU A 116 9.15 9.71 -12.19
CA GLU A 116 9.48 10.14 -13.56
C GLU A 116 8.89 9.18 -14.61
N ALA A 117 8.89 7.87 -14.35
CA ALA A 117 8.25 6.88 -15.21
C ALA A 117 6.71 6.98 -15.22
N LEU A 118 6.10 7.49 -14.15
CA LEU A 118 4.66 7.75 -14.10
C LEU A 118 4.26 8.96 -14.98
N LEU A 119 5.09 10.02 -15.05
CA LEU A 119 4.73 11.28 -15.70
C LEU A 119 4.19 11.13 -17.13
N PRO A 120 4.82 10.38 -18.06
CA PRO A 120 4.34 10.24 -19.43
C PRO A 120 3.00 9.52 -19.54
N THR A 121 2.56 8.84 -18.49
CA THR A 121 1.26 8.12 -18.46
C THR A 121 0.10 9.00 -17.98
N LEU A 122 0.38 10.23 -17.56
CA LEU A 122 -0.61 11.14 -17.02
C LEU A 122 -1.37 11.85 -18.14
N SER A 123 -2.67 11.78 -18.11
CA SER A 123 -3.56 12.41 -19.10
C SER A 123 -4.10 13.78 -18.66
N GLY A 124 -3.68 14.31 -17.51
CA GLY A 124 -4.16 15.59 -16.99
C GLY A 124 -3.68 15.86 -15.56
N PRO A 125 -4.26 16.87 -14.90
CA PRO A 125 -3.88 17.23 -13.53
C PRO A 125 -3.95 16.03 -12.59
N THR A 126 -2.85 15.73 -11.93
CA THR A 126 -2.70 14.54 -11.10
C THR A 126 -2.15 14.90 -9.72
N VAL A 127 -2.68 14.26 -8.70
CA VAL A 127 -2.15 14.33 -7.33
C VAL A 127 -1.67 12.95 -6.92
N LEU A 128 -0.40 12.84 -6.53
CA LEU A 128 0.17 11.65 -5.93
C LEU A 128 0.23 11.84 -4.42
N VAL A 129 -0.54 11.03 -3.72
CA VAL A 129 -0.61 10.98 -2.25
C VAL A 129 0.42 9.96 -1.77
N LEU A 130 1.37 10.40 -0.96
CA LEU A 130 2.43 9.57 -0.39
C LEU A 130 2.35 9.62 1.13
N ASP A 131 2.84 8.59 1.80
CA ASP A 131 3.06 8.65 3.23
C ASP A 131 4.24 9.57 3.59
N ASN A 132 4.55 9.67 4.87
CA ASN A 132 5.61 10.53 5.37
C ASN A 132 6.96 9.80 5.54
N ALA A 133 7.22 8.73 4.77
CA ALA A 133 8.49 8.01 4.81
C ALA A 133 9.67 8.91 4.41
N THR A 134 10.84 8.63 4.97
CA THR A 134 12.05 9.43 4.73
C THR A 134 12.45 9.43 3.25
N VAL A 135 12.27 8.32 2.56
CA VAL A 135 12.57 8.18 1.11
C VAL A 135 11.66 9.06 0.26
N HIS A 136 10.37 9.19 0.61
CA HIS A 136 9.42 10.06 -0.09
C HIS A 136 9.69 11.55 0.17
N ARG A 137 10.30 11.89 1.30
CA ARG A 137 10.64 13.27 1.69
C ARG A 137 12.10 13.65 1.46
N ALA A 138 12.89 12.79 0.85
CA ALA A 138 14.29 13.04 0.56
C ALA A 138 14.46 14.34 -0.25
N LYS A 139 15.58 15.03 -0.03
CA LYS A 139 15.92 16.30 -0.71
C LYS A 139 15.82 16.14 -2.24
N LEU A 140 16.26 15.00 -2.76
CA LEU A 140 16.21 14.64 -4.16
C LEU A 140 14.77 14.71 -4.72
N VAL A 141 13.80 14.10 -4.04
CA VAL A 141 12.38 14.12 -4.42
C VAL A 141 11.80 15.53 -4.28
N GLN A 142 12.15 16.24 -3.20
CA GLN A 142 11.67 17.61 -2.97
C GLN A 142 12.16 18.60 -4.02
N ALA A 143 13.38 18.45 -4.53
CA ALA A 143 13.95 19.31 -5.57
C ALA A 143 13.15 19.26 -6.86
N LYS A 144 12.59 18.10 -7.21
CA LYS A 144 11.82 17.88 -8.44
C LYS A 144 10.38 18.38 -8.39
N ARG A 145 9.83 18.69 -7.23
CA ARG A 145 8.41 19.05 -7.07
C ARG A 145 7.95 20.23 -7.93
N ARG A 146 8.81 21.25 -8.14
CA ARG A 146 8.48 22.41 -8.97
C ARG A 146 8.37 22.02 -10.44
N GLU A 147 9.25 21.14 -10.91
CA GLU A 147 9.24 20.61 -12.27
C GLU A 147 7.98 19.75 -12.49
N TRP A 148 7.72 18.80 -11.60
CA TRP A 148 6.53 17.93 -11.67
C TRP A 148 5.22 18.71 -11.62
N LYS A 149 5.16 19.78 -10.81
CA LYS A 149 3.99 20.67 -10.79
C LYS A 149 3.73 21.32 -12.15
N ARG A 150 4.78 21.73 -12.89
CA ARG A 150 4.64 22.26 -14.26
C ARG A 150 4.16 21.20 -15.26
N LYS A 151 4.54 19.94 -15.02
CA LYS A 151 4.08 18.78 -15.78
C LYS A 151 2.71 18.24 -15.33
N GLY A 152 2.01 18.94 -14.44
CA GLY A 152 0.66 18.57 -13.98
C GLY A 152 0.60 17.64 -12.77
N LEU A 153 1.75 17.21 -12.20
CA LEU A 153 1.80 16.33 -11.04
C LEU A 153 2.08 17.12 -9.74
N ARG A 154 1.24 16.93 -8.74
CA ARG A 154 1.42 17.48 -7.38
C ARG A 154 1.57 16.37 -6.37
N LEU A 155 2.48 16.54 -5.40
CA LEU A 155 2.63 15.61 -4.27
C LEU A 155 1.84 16.14 -3.06
N LEU A 156 1.08 15.23 -2.43
CA LEU A 156 0.44 15.42 -1.14
C LEU A 156 0.99 14.40 -0.15
N PHE A 157 1.52 14.86 0.99
CA PHE A 157 2.02 13.97 2.03
C PHE A 157 0.99 13.75 3.13
N LEU A 158 0.77 12.50 3.48
CA LEU A 158 -0.08 12.09 4.60
C LEU A 158 0.62 12.43 5.93
N PRO A 159 -0.14 12.67 7.00
CA PRO A 159 0.43 12.79 8.33
C PRO A 159 1.11 11.48 8.74
N PRO A 160 2.14 11.53 9.60
CA PRO A 160 2.72 10.33 10.20
C PRO A 160 1.64 9.45 10.84
N TYR A 161 1.86 8.13 10.87
CA TYR A 161 0.98 7.17 11.55
C TYR A 161 -0.50 7.18 11.12
N CYS A 162 -0.78 7.57 9.88
CA CYS A 162 -2.12 7.55 9.30
C CYS A 162 -2.24 6.62 8.07
N PRO A 163 -1.83 5.33 8.15
CA PRO A 163 -1.88 4.41 7.00
C PRO A 163 -3.31 4.21 6.47
N HIS A 164 -4.31 4.33 7.36
CA HIS A 164 -5.72 4.22 6.97
C HIS A 164 -6.19 5.30 5.98
N LEU A 165 -5.43 6.38 5.79
CA LEU A 165 -5.67 7.40 4.77
C LEU A 165 -4.98 7.07 3.44
N ASN A 166 -4.11 6.07 3.40
CA ASN A 166 -3.43 5.63 2.18
C ASN A 166 -4.18 4.43 1.57
N LEU A 167 -4.94 4.66 0.51
CA LEU A 167 -5.80 3.63 -0.08
C LEU A 167 -5.02 2.44 -0.65
N ILE A 168 -3.76 2.60 -1.03
CA ILE A 168 -2.94 1.52 -1.56
C ILE A 168 -2.64 0.42 -0.52
N GLU A 169 -2.75 0.72 0.77
CA GLU A 169 -2.64 -0.27 1.84
C GLU A 169 -3.68 -1.40 1.70
N ASN A 170 -4.86 -1.09 1.12
CA ASN A 170 -5.85 -2.10 0.79
C ASN A 170 -5.35 -3.05 -0.31
N LEU A 171 -4.64 -2.55 -1.32
CA LEU A 171 -4.00 -3.37 -2.35
C LEU A 171 -3.01 -4.35 -1.71
N TRP A 172 -2.10 -3.85 -0.88
CA TRP A 172 -1.10 -4.68 -0.21
C TRP A 172 -1.72 -5.74 0.68
N ARG A 173 -2.78 -5.38 1.42
CA ARG A 173 -3.53 -6.32 2.24
C ARG A 173 -4.19 -7.40 1.39
N HIS A 174 -4.87 -7.05 0.29
CA HIS A 174 -5.50 -8.03 -0.59
C HIS A 174 -4.47 -8.93 -1.26
N THR A 175 -3.38 -8.38 -1.78
CA THR A 175 -2.30 -9.16 -2.39
C THR A 175 -1.73 -10.17 -1.40
N LYS A 176 -1.37 -9.74 -0.18
CA LYS A 176 -0.71 -10.61 0.82
C LYS A 176 -1.64 -11.65 1.45
N TYR A 177 -2.91 -11.33 1.67
CA TYR A 177 -3.81 -12.18 2.47
C TYR A 177 -4.88 -12.90 1.66
N ARG A 178 -5.08 -12.55 0.39
CA ARG A 178 -6.18 -13.09 -0.40
C ARG A 178 -5.77 -13.60 -1.77
N TRP A 179 -4.87 -12.88 -2.46
CA TRP A 179 -4.60 -13.15 -3.87
C TRP A 179 -3.37 -14.02 -4.09
N LEU A 180 -2.33 -13.89 -3.25
CA LEU A 180 -1.17 -14.77 -3.32
C LEU A 180 -1.55 -16.18 -2.87
N PRO A 181 -1.46 -17.20 -3.78
CA PRO A 181 -1.72 -18.57 -3.41
C PRO A 181 -0.58 -19.15 -2.55
N PRO A 182 -0.82 -20.19 -1.75
CA PRO A 182 0.23 -20.88 -1.00
C PRO A 182 1.38 -21.39 -1.86
N SER A 183 1.11 -21.79 -3.10
CA SER A 183 2.12 -22.24 -4.06
C SER A 183 3.13 -21.16 -4.45
N ALA A 184 2.77 -19.89 -4.33
CA ALA A 184 3.69 -18.77 -4.58
C ALA A 184 4.90 -18.75 -3.64
N TYR A 185 4.81 -19.39 -2.49
CA TYR A 185 5.86 -19.42 -1.48
C TYR A 185 6.84 -20.59 -1.61
N LYS A 186 6.78 -21.34 -2.72
CA LYS A 186 7.69 -22.47 -3.00
C LYS A 186 9.15 -22.02 -3.07
N ASP A 187 9.42 -21.01 -3.86
CA ASP A 187 10.74 -20.39 -4.04
C ASP A 187 10.60 -18.90 -4.37
N PHE A 188 11.72 -18.16 -4.38
CA PHE A 188 11.71 -16.73 -4.56
C PHE A 188 11.28 -16.30 -5.97
N GLU A 189 11.63 -17.04 -6.99
CA GLU A 189 11.28 -16.75 -8.38
C GLU A 189 9.78 -16.92 -8.60
N THR A 190 9.21 -18.01 -8.09
CA THR A 190 7.76 -18.26 -8.10
C THR A 190 7.01 -17.15 -7.36
N LEU A 191 7.54 -16.67 -6.24
CA LEU A 191 6.95 -15.55 -5.51
C LEU A 191 6.97 -14.26 -6.33
N CYS A 192 8.13 -13.92 -6.93
CA CYS A 192 8.26 -12.73 -7.76
C CYS A 192 7.30 -12.76 -8.95
N GLN A 193 7.24 -13.88 -9.66
CA GLN A 193 6.34 -14.07 -10.79
C GLN A 193 4.87 -13.93 -10.36
N SER A 194 4.47 -14.62 -9.28
CA SER A 194 3.10 -14.57 -8.77
C SER A 194 2.68 -13.16 -8.35
N VAL A 195 3.57 -12.41 -7.67
CA VAL A 195 3.31 -11.02 -7.30
C VAL A 195 3.14 -10.15 -8.54
N THR A 196 4.05 -10.28 -9.52
CA THR A 196 4.01 -9.49 -10.76
C THR A 196 2.73 -9.77 -11.55
N ASP A 197 2.35 -11.03 -11.70
CA ASP A 197 1.13 -11.44 -12.41
C ASP A 197 -0.14 -10.91 -11.75
N ILE A 198 -0.19 -10.93 -10.42
CA ILE A 198 -1.32 -10.38 -9.67
C ILE A 198 -1.40 -8.87 -9.88
N LEU A 199 -0.29 -8.16 -9.74
CA LEU A 199 -0.26 -6.69 -9.87
C LEU A 199 -0.58 -6.24 -11.29
N ALA A 200 -0.14 -6.97 -12.33
CA ALA A 200 -0.49 -6.71 -13.71
C ALA A 200 -2.00 -6.85 -14.02
N GLN A 201 -2.71 -7.64 -13.21
CA GLN A 201 -4.15 -7.89 -13.36
C GLN A 201 -5.02 -7.00 -12.45
N VAL A 202 -4.43 -6.05 -11.72
CA VAL A 202 -5.19 -5.07 -10.94
C VAL A 202 -5.96 -4.13 -11.88
N GLY A 203 -7.24 -3.93 -11.58
CA GLY A 203 -8.16 -3.17 -12.42
C GLY A 203 -8.95 -4.01 -13.43
N THR A 204 -8.52 -5.23 -13.72
CA THR A 204 -9.24 -6.21 -14.56
C THR A 204 -9.80 -7.34 -13.71
N LYS A 205 -8.99 -8.36 -13.44
CA LYS A 205 -9.37 -9.52 -12.61
C LYS A 205 -9.45 -9.14 -11.12
N TYR A 206 -8.49 -8.35 -10.64
CA TYR A 206 -8.41 -7.92 -9.24
C TYR A 206 -8.88 -6.47 -9.11
N ARG A 207 -10.10 -6.28 -8.64
CA ARG A 207 -10.69 -4.95 -8.43
C ARG A 207 -10.77 -4.62 -6.95
N LEU A 208 -10.50 -3.37 -6.64
CA LEU A 208 -10.63 -2.80 -5.29
C LEU A 208 -11.80 -1.82 -5.30
N SER A 209 -12.71 -1.98 -4.36
CA SER A 209 -13.74 -0.97 -4.07
C SER A 209 -13.30 -0.15 -2.87
N PHE A 210 -13.35 1.14 -3.02
CA PHE A 210 -13.09 2.12 -1.97
C PHE A 210 -14.43 2.76 -1.61
N ALA A 211 -14.94 2.40 -0.42
CA ALA A 211 -16.13 3.01 0.15
C ALA A 211 -15.83 4.41 0.71
#